data_2a87813b2330fc650c85876d3abe40ff
#
_entry.id   2a87813b2330fc650c85876d3abe40ff
#
_cell.length_a   1.000
_cell.length_b   1.000
_cell.length_c   1.000
_cell.angle_alpha   90.00
_cell.angle_beta   90.00
_cell.angle_gamma   90.00
#
_symmetry.space_group_name_H-M   'P 1'
#
loop_
_entity.id
_entity.type
_entity.pdbx_description
1 polymer ?
#
loop_
_entity_poly.entity_id
_entity_poly.type
_entity_poly.pdbx_seq_one_letter_code
_entity_poly.pdbx_strand_id
1 'polypeptide(L)'
;MQPKSPPVRRRPGTPRRPAAGALGAALLALGLAAGGCAPEPSAPSATPRHVLLITVDTLRADHLSAYGYPRATSPAAEALAADGVLFEHAVAQWPKTGTSFASVWTGLYPQTTGLTHEAAVRIPDGYPTLPAFMAAHGFTNVAVISNAVLSRELRWDRGFGEYLETWKAVPELPEDPVAFRALIDAGRVNELAIPLLERHRDAERLFAWIHYSDPHAPYLLPQGVDNPFLGDRWDTGDEPADLSDSPAAALGDRRELSYYVAQYDANAWFADRKIGELLAAAERFGLLDDALVIYTADHGESLGEHGYYFGHGRLPYRPGAWVPLIVSWPAGGVAAGRRVERPVELVDLLPTLRDLIAPDAEVPGLEGDSLVPLLRGEPPAGAAERFDYAYAEAGGGSPTTHYRTVEDEQWKLVYHPAFDGRPKLYELYDLAADPLETRDLIADRLDQARRLRAVLDDWLKGDWIRMRPRDVEHDEETLEALKALGYIP
;
A
#
# COMPACT_ATOMS: atom_id res chain seq x y z
N MET A 1 44.93 -33.39 35.21
CA MET A 1 44.15 -34.49 34.64
C MET A 1 43.19 -33.91 33.59
N GLN A 2 43.54 -34.04 32.34
CA GLN A 2 42.68 -33.64 31.21
C GLN A 2 41.83 -34.83 30.77
N PRO A 3 40.55 -34.67 30.40
CA PRO A 3 39.78 -35.75 29.79
C PRO A 3 40.03 -35.84 28.30
N LYS A 4 40.20 -37.07 27.83
CA LYS A 4 40.48 -37.48 26.46
C LYS A 4 39.23 -37.39 25.58
N SER A 5 39.40 -36.90 24.33
CA SER A 5 38.42 -36.90 23.24
C SER A 5 38.12 -38.31 22.72
N PRO A 6 36.88 -38.62 22.30
CA PRO A 6 36.53 -39.89 21.66
C PRO A 6 36.83 -39.89 20.13
N PRO A 7 36.98 -41.09 19.51
CA PRO A 7 37.50 -41.24 18.17
C PRO A 7 36.47 -41.07 17.07
N VAL A 8 36.96 -40.53 15.94
CA VAL A 8 36.23 -40.31 14.67
C VAL A 8 35.94 -41.65 13.99
N ARG A 9 34.66 -41.94 13.72
CA ARG A 9 34.21 -43.07 12.87
C ARG A 9 34.29 -42.68 11.40
N ARG A 10 35.05 -43.47 10.62
CA ARG A 10 35.11 -43.42 9.14
C ARG A 10 33.85 -44.08 8.55
N ARG A 11 33.26 -43.41 7.55
CA ARG A 11 32.18 -43.99 6.69
C ARG A 11 32.78 -44.87 5.62
N PRO A 12 32.08 -46.00 5.23
CA PRO A 12 32.55 -46.89 4.17
C PRO A 12 32.17 -46.36 2.77
N GLY A 13 33.03 -46.67 1.81
CA GLY A 13 32.97 -46.22 0.43
C GLY A 13 31.85 -46.86 -0.42
N THR A 14 31.39 -46.10 -1.40
CA THR A 14 30.46 -46.53 -2.43
C THR A 14 31.17 -47.40 -3.49
N PRO A 15 30.51 -48.47 -4.05
CA PRO A 15 31.12 -49.31 -5.10
C PRO A 15 30.95 -48.66 -6.49
N ARG A 16 32.02 -48.76 -7.28
CA ARG A 16 32.09 -48.43 -8.72
C ARG A 16 31.29 -49.40 -9.56
N ARG A 17 30.48 -48.94 -10.50
CA ARG A 17 29.88 -49.74 -11.60
C ARG A 17 30.85 -49.82 -12.77
N PRO A 18 30.88 -50.96 -13.50
CA PRO A 18 31.69 -51.13 -14.69
C PRO A 18 31.02 -50.61 -15.97
N ALA A 19 31.85 -50.16 -16.90
CA ALA A 19 31.44 -49.78 -18.26
C ALA A 19 31.11 -51.04 -19.10
N ALA A 20 30.01 -50.97 -19.86
CA ALA A 20 29.72 -51.95 -20.91
C ALA A 20 29.45 -51.20 -22.23
N GLY A 21 30.06 -51.74 -23.26
CA GLY A 21 30.28 -51.14 -24.53
C GLY A 21 29.08 -51.10 -25.48
N ALA A 22 29.34 -50.39 -26.55
CA ALA A 22 28.48 -50.11 -27.68
C ALA A 22 28.24 -51.37 -28.55
N LEU A 23 27.01 -51.48 -29.08
CA LEU A 23 26.78 -52.02 -30.43
C LEU A 23 25.44 -51.45 -30.97
N GLY A 24 25.47 -50.98 -32.20
CA GLY A 24 24.41 -50.22 -32.82
C GLY A 24 23.23 -51.00 -33.36
N ALA A 25 22.15 -50.30 -33.59
CA ALA A 25 21.16 -50.59 -34.64
C ALA A 25 20.45 -49.30 -35.02
N ALA A 26 20.66 -48.88 -36.26
CA ALA A 26 19.93 -47.77 -36.87
C ALA A 26 18.50 -48.24 -37.21
N LEU A 27 17.48 -47.57 -36.69
CA LEU A 27 16.10 -47.65 -37.18
C LEU A 27 15.66 -46.21 -37.52
N LEU A 28 15.53 -45.93 -38.82
CA LEU A 28 14.87 -44.76 -39.34
C LEU A 28 13.39 -44.80 -38.97
N ALA A 29 12.95 -43.96 -38.07
CA ALA A 29 11.56 -43.62 -37.90
C ALA A 29 11.34 -42.17 -38.38
N LEU A 30 10.73 -42.00 -39.55
CA LEU A 30 10.14 -40.74 -40.00
C LEU A 30 8.96 -40.40 -39.06
N GLY A 31 9.20 -39.64 -38.03
CA GLY A 31 8.15 -38.98 -37.24
C GLY A 31 7.89 -37.62 -37.84
N LEU A 32 6.71 -37.39 -38.40
CA LEU A 32 6.18 -36.05 -38.69
C LEU A 32 6.10 -35.28 -37.35
N ALA A 33 7.09 -34.44 -37.07
CA ALA A 33 6.99 -33.45 -36.04
C ALA A 33 6.05 -32.32 -36.55
N ALA A 34 4.76 -32.38 -36.15
CA ALA A 34 3.94 -31.21 -36.12
C ALA A 34 4.51 -30.30 -35.04
N GLY A 35 5.51 -29.48 -35.41
CA GLY A 35 6.03 -28.43 -34.61
C GLY A 35 4.95 -27.35 -34.51
N GLY A 36 4.12 -27.40 -33.47
CA GLY A 36 3.41 -26.23 -33.00
C GLY A 36 4.47 -25.19 -32.57
N CYS A 37 4.63 -24.13 -33.36
CA CYS A 37 5.40 -22.96 -32.92
C CYS A 37 4.70 -22.48 -31.64
N ALA A 38 5.33 -22.71 -30.49
CA ALA A 38 5.04 -21.87 -29.34
C ALA A 38 5.34 -20.42 -29.78
N PRO A 39 4.44 -19.47 -29.54
CA PRO A 39 4.74 -18.09 -29.86
C PRO A 39 6.06 -17.70 -29.17
N GLU A 40 7.00 -17.15 -29.92
CA GLU A 40 8.18 -16.57 -29.32
C GLU A 40 7.71 -15.51 -28.29
N PRO A 41 8.34 -15.43 -27.10
CA PRO A 41 8.00 -14.39 -26.15
C PRO A 41 8.18 -13.05 -26.86
N SER A 42 7.11 -12.27 -26.93
CA SER A 42 7.16 -10.89 -27.46
C SER A 42 8.19 -10.08 -26.67
N ALA A 43 8.91 -9.19 -27.35
CA ALA A 43 9.77 -8.25 -26.65
C ALA A 43 8.96 -7.49 -25.58
N PRO A 44 9.55 -7.20 -24.39
CA PRO A 44 8.84 -6.48 -23.33
C PRO A 44 8.26 -5.16 -23.85
N SER A 45 7.02 -4.84 -23.46
CA SER A 45 6.41 -3.55 -23.79
C SER A 45 7.22 -2.41 -23.20
N ALA A 46 7.47 -1.36 -23.98
CA ALA A 46 8.23 -0.21 -23.50
C ALA A 46 7.38 0.71 -22.59
N THR A 47 6.04 0.69 -22.77
CA THR A 47 5.10 1.56 -22.05
C THR A 47 3.81 0.79 -21.83
N PRO A 48 3.22 0.82 -20.60
CA PRO A 48 1.97 0.11 -20.33
C PRO A 48 0.82 0.71 -21.13
N ARG A 49 0.02 -0.17 -21.73
CA ARG A 49 -1.20 0.23 -22.41
C ARG A 49 -2.26 0.66 -21.42
N HIS A 50 -2.39 -0.07 -20.32
CA HIS A 50 -3.33 0.21 -19.25
C HIS A 50 -2.60 0.35 -17.91
N VAL A 51 -3.17 1.13 -17.00
CA VAL A 51 -2.70 1.25 -15.62
C VAL A 51 -3.91 1.07 -14.69
N LEU A 52 -3.87 0.05 -13.85
CA LEU A 52 -4.84 -0.18 -12.79
C LEU A 52 -4.19 0.16 -11.44
N LEU A 53 -4.62 1.23 -10.82
CA LEU A 53 -4.23 1.59 -9.46
C LEU A 53 -5.34 1.12 -8.50
N ILE A 54 -5.06 0.10 -7.73
CA ILE A 54 -5.94 -0.48 -6.71
C ILE A 54 -5.43 -0.04 -5.36
N THR A 55 -6.24 0.70 -4.63
CA THR A 55 -5.89 1.23 -3.31
C THR A 55 -6.92 0.79 -2.28
N VAL A 56 -6.44 0.45 -1.08
CA VAL A 56 -7.24 -0.08 0.01
C VAL A 56 -7.00 0.79 1.26
N ASP A 57 -8.07 1.37 1.79
CA ASP A 57 -8.02 2.30 2.91
C ASP A 57 -7.58 1.59 4.20
N THR A 58 -6.70 2.19 4.95
CA THR A 58 -6.18 1.71 6.25
C THR A 58 -5.56 0.30 6.23
N LEU A 59 -5.15 -0.24 5.07
CA LEU A 59 -4.64 -1.60 4.98
C LEU A 59 -3.17 -1.70 5.38
N ARG A 60 -2.91 -2.48 6.41
CA ARG A 60 -1.56 -2.77 6.93
C ARG A 60 -0.88 -3.89 6.13
N ALA A 61 0.39 -3.71 5.83
CA ALA A 61 1.20 -4.75 5.18
C ALA A 61 1.34 -6.00 6.07
N ASP A 62 1.60 -5.81 7.38
CA ASP A 62 1.80 -6.89 8.34
C ASP A 62 0.53 -7.70 8.68
N HIS A 63 -0.64 -7.31 8.18
CA HIS A 63 -1.88 -8.07 8.25
C HIS A 63 -2.24 -8.80 6.94
N LEU A 64 -1.32 -8.83 5.97
CA LEU A 64 -1.50 -9.56 4.72
C LEU A 64 -0.67 -10.84 4.66
N SER A 65 -1.29 -11.96 4.28
CA SER A 65 -0.58 -13.23 4.08
C SER A 65 0.50 -13.14 2.99
N ALA A 66 0.35 -12.25 2.01
CA ALA A 66 1.39 -11.91 1.02
C ALA A 66 2.69 -11.39 1.68
N TYR A 67 2.62 -10.78 2.86
CA TYR A 67 3.73 -10.29 3.66
C TYR A 67 4.12 -11.23 4.81
N GLY A 68 3.54 -12.44 4.83
CA GLY A 68 3.87 -13.47 5.83
C GLY A 68 2.95 -13.48 7.05
N TYR A 69 1.85 -12.73 7.03
CA TYR A 69 0.83 -12.82 8.08
C TYR A 69 0.22 -14.22 8.11
N PRO A 70 0.05 -14.84 9.28
CA PRO A 70 -0.33 -16.25 9.36
C PRO A 70 -1.80 -16.54 9.03
N ARG A 71 -2.70 -15.55 9.06
CA ARG A 71 -4.06 -15.68 8.54
C ARG A 71 -4.04 -15.49 7.02
N ALA A 72 -4.80 -16.29 6.28
CA ALA A 72 -4.91 -16.16 4.81
C ALA A 72 -5.83 -14.98 4.43
N THR A 73 -5.35 -13.78 4.65
CA THR A 73 -6.10 -12.53 4.46
C THR A 73 -6.02 -11.98 3.05
N SER A 74 -5.02 -12.38 2.23
CA SER A 74 -4.72 -11.71 0.97
C SER A 74 -4.33 -12.61 -0.20
N PRO A 75 -5.13 -13.63 -0.55
CA PRO A 75 -4.80 -14.54 -1.66
C PRO A 75 -4.72 -13.84 -3.04
N ALA A 76 -5.47 -12.75 -3.28
CA ALA A 76 -5.35 -12.01 -4.54
C ALA A 76 -4.05 -11.20 -4.60
N ALA A 77 -3.65 -10.58 -3.49
CA ALA A 77 -2.36 -9.90 -3.39
C ALA A 77 -1.18 -10.89 -3.52
N GLU A 78 -1.29 -12.12 -2.96
CA GLU A 78 -0.29 -13.18 -3.16
C GLU A 78 -0.15 -13.56 -4.64
N ALA A 79 -1.26 -13.73 -5.35
CA ALA A 79 -1.24 -14.03 -6.78
C ALA A 79 -0.59 -12.89 -7.59
N LEU A 80 -0.94 -11.63 -7.27
CA LEU A 80 -0.35 -10.47 -7.92
C LEU A 80 1.17 -10.36 -7.63
N ALA A 81 1.60 -10.66 -6.42
CA ALA A 81 3.01 -10.66 -6.03
C ALA A 81 3.80 -11.79 -6.73
N ALA A 82 3.16 -12.94 -6.99
CA ALA A 82 3.78 -14.03 -7.73
C ALA A 82 4.08 -13.64 -9.19
N ASP A 83 3.28 -12.74 -9.78
CA ASP A 83 3.44 -12.24 -11.14
C ASP A 83 4.13 -10.86 -11.21
N GLY A 84 4.62 -10.35 -10.08
CA GLY A 84 5.17 -9.01 -9.98
C GLY A 84 6.27 -8.86 -8.94
N VAL A 85 6.46 -7.62 -8.50
CA VAL A 85 7.40 -7.20 -7.46
C VAL A 85 6.62 -6.78 -6.23
N LEU A 86 6.95 -7.37 -5.09
CA LEU A 86 6.48 -6.97 -3.76
C LEU A 86 7.58 -6.17 -3.06
N PHE A 87 7.23 -4.98 -2.58
CA PHE A 87 8.11 -4.14 -1.78
C PHE A 87 7.86 -4.40 -0.30
N GLU A 88 8.89 -4.89 0.42
CA GLU A 88 8.77 -5.28 1.83
C GLU A 88 8.52 -4.08 2.77
N HIS A 89 9.06 -2.92 2.40
CA HIS A 89 9.06 -1.70 3.21
C HIS A 89 8.56 -0.53 2.38
N ALA A 90 7.24 -0.46 2.14
CA ALA A 90 6.63 0.71 1.53
C ALA A 90 6.00 1.60 2.60
N VAL A 91 6.30 2.90 2.55
CA VAL A 91 5.95 3.88 3.58
C VAL A 91 4.99 4.93 3.03
N ALA A 92 3.87 5.12 3.71
CA ALA A 92 2.95 6.23 3.48
C ALA A 92 3.49 7.49 4.17
N GLN A 93 3.48 8.62 3.48
CA GLN A 93 4.04 9.88 3.99
C GLN A 93 3.26 10.47 5.16
N TRP A 94 2.00 10.08 5.30
CA TRP A 94 1.12 10.46 6.41
C TRP A 94 0.02 9.42 6.59
N PRO A 95 -0.27 8.96 7.82
CA PRO A 95 -1.33 7.97 8.06
C PRO A 95 -2.73 8.62 8.04
N LYS A 96 -3.09 9.29 6.96
CA LYS A 96 -4.41 9.87 6.66
C LYS A 96 -4.66 9.90 5.16
N THR A 97 -5.85 9.49 4.76
CA THR A 97 -6.27 9.33 3.35
C THR A 97 -5.97 10.55 2.48
N GLY A 98 -6.52 11.70 2.80
CA GLY A 98 -6.36 12.90 1.96
C GLY A 98 -4.91 13.37 1.86
N THR A 99 -4.17 13.36 2.97
CA THR A 99 -2.76 13.78 3.01
C THR A 99 -1.85 12.79 2.27
N SER A 100 -2.06 11.48 2.47
CA SER A 100 -1.31 10.44 1.77
C SER A 100 -1.55 10.50 0.27
N PHE A 101 -2.82 10.55 -0.17
CA PHE A 101 -3.12 10.69 -1.60
C PHE A 101 -2.63 12.01 -2.21
N ALA A 102 -2.54 13.08 -1.42
CA ALA A 102 -1.91 14.31 -1.92
C ALA A 102 -0.43 14.05 -2.29
N SER A 103 0.31 13.28 -1.50
CA SER A 103 1.68 12.87 -1.84
C SER A 103 1.73 11.94 -3.05
N VAL A 104 0.87 10.93 -3.11
CA VAL A 104 0.75 10.01 -4.26
C VAL A 104 0.46 10.78 -5.55
N TRP A 105 -0.51 11.73 -5.52
CA TRP A 105 -0.92 12.47 -6.71
C TRP A 105 0.09 13.50 -7.17
N THR A 106 0.82 14.13 -6.24
CA THR A 106 1.72 15.24 -6.59
C THR A 106 3.18 14.84 -6.70
N GLY A 107 3.57 13.69 -6.12
CA GLY A 107 4.98 13.31 -5.96
C GLY A 107 5.72 14.23 -4.97
N LEU A 108 4.99 14.85 -4.01
CA LEU A 108 5.53 15.81 -3.05
C LEU A 108 5.22 15.36 -1.61
N TYR A 109 6.14 15.67 -0.68
CA TYR A 109 5.90 15.39 0.73
C TYR A 109 4.83 16.30 1.35
N PRO A 110 4.17 15.88 2.45
CA PRO A 110 3.15 16.67 3.14
C PRO A 110 3.63 18.05 3.58
N GLN A 111 4.88 18.20 3.99
CA GLN A 111 5.47 19.47 4.36
C GLN A 111 5.61 20.44 3.18
N THR A 112 5.81 19.95 1.97
CA THR A 112 5.84 20.75 0.74
C THR A 112 4.43 21.14 0.32
N THR A 113 3.50 20.19 0.36
CA THR A 113 2.10 20.46 0.01
C THR A 113 1.40 21.32 1.07
N GLY A 114 1.85 21.28 2.32
CA GLY A 114 1.18 21.90 3.46
C GLY A 114 -0.13 21.21 3.88
N LEU A 115 -0.46 20.10 3.26
CA LEU A 115 -1.67 19.31 3.52
C LEU A 115 -1.34 18.26 4.60
N THR A 116 -1.41 18.64 5.86
CA THR A 116 -0.77 17.87 6.93
C THR A 116 -1.70 17.31 8.01
N HIS A 117 -2.90 17.82 8.22
CA HIS A 117 -3.65 17.36 9.40
C HIS A 117 -5.17 17.35 9.24
N GLU A 118 -5.68 17.90 8.17
CA GLU A 118 -7.12 17.96 7.96
C GLU A 118 -7.64 16.67 7.35
N ALA A 119 -8.81 16.20 7.80
CA ALA A 119 -9.47 15.06 7.21
C ALA A 119 -9.83 15.33 5.74
N ALA A 120 -10.34 16.52 5.46
CA ALA A 120 -10.78 16.93 4.15
C ALA A 120 -9.77 17.89 3.51
N VAL A 121 -8.84 17.38 2.72
CA VAL A 121 -7.83 18.17 2.03
C VAL A 121 -8.16 18.31 0.55
N ARG A 122 -7.86 19.47 -0.01
CA ARG A 122 -7.96 19.75 -1.43
C ARG A 122 -6.58 20.10 -1.96
N ILE A 123 -6.11 19.39 -2.98
CA ILE A 123 -4.88 19.79 -3.68
C ILE A 123 -5.14 21.11 -4.41
N PRO A 124 -4.37 22.18 -4.11
CA PRO A 124 -4.55 23.48 -4.75
C PRO A 124 -4.40 23.42 -6.27
N ASP A 125 -5.01 24.38 -6.96
CA ASP A 125 -4.86 24.53 -8.39
C ASP A 125 -3.41 24.91 -8.74
N GLY A 126 -2.91 24.41 -9.88
CA GLY A 126 -1.55 24.70 -10.37
C GLY A 126 -0.49 23.66 -10.02
N TYR A 127 -0.82 22.71 -9.14
CA TYR A 127 0.07 21.55 -8.94
C TYR A 127 -0.19 20.47 -9.98
N PRO A 128 0.86 19.88 -10.56
CA PRO A 128 0.72 18.68 -11.37
C PRO A 128 0.15 17.56 -10.49
N THR A 129 -0.75 16.76 -11.06
CA THR A 129 -1.29 15.58 -10.38
C THR A 129 -1.18 14.37 -11.28
N LEU A 130 -1.04 13.19 -10.70
CA LEU A 130 -0.97 11.94 -11.44
C LEU A 130 -2.13 11.77 -12.43
N PRO A 131 -3.42 11.97 -12.05
CA PRO A 131 -4.51 11.86 -13.04
C PRO A 131 -4.39 12.88 -14.17
N ALA A 132 -3.96 14.11 -13.89
CA ALA A 132 -3.75 15.11 -14.93
C ALA A 132 -2.58 14.74 -15.86
N PHE A 133 -1.50 14.19 -15.31
CA PHE A 133 -0.39 13.66 -16.08
C PHE A 133 -0.84 12.52 -17.00
N MET A 134 -1.61 11.56 -16.49
CA MET A 134 -2.15 10.45 -17.29
C MET A 134 -3.03 10.94 -18.44
N ALA A 135 -3.95 11.87 -18.17
CA ALA A 135 -4.82 12.47 -19.19
C ALA A 135 -4.01 13.21 -20.29
N ALA A 136 -2.96 13.95 -19.90
CA ALA A 136 -2.08 14.65 -20.83
C ALA A 136 -1.29 13.69 -21.75
N HIS A 137 -1.12 12.41 -21.33
CA HIS A 137 -0.43 11.37 -22.10
C HIS A 137 -1.38 10.35 -22.74
N GLY A 138 -2.63 10.76 -22.99
CA GLY A 138 -3.58 10.02 -23.81
C GLY A 138 -4.35 8.90 -23.11
N PHE A 139 -4.30 8.85 -21.76
CA PHE A 139 -5.12 7.90 -21.03
C PHE A 139 -6.56 8.39 -20.87
N THR A 140 -7.51 7.50 -21.07
CA THR A 140 -8.87 7.65 -20.57
C THR A 140 -8.84 7.34 -19.07
N ASN A 141 -9.11 8.33 -18.23
CA ASN A 141 -9.04 8.19 -16.79
C ASN A 141 -10.43 7.94 -16.21
N VAL A 142 -10.57 6.86 -15.43
CA VAL A 142 -11.80 6.50 -14.73
C VAL A 142 -11.50 6.16 -13.27
N ALA A 143 -12.45 6.42 -12.38
CA ALA A 143 -12.30 6.07 -10.97
C ALA A 143 -13.60 5.60 -10.34
N VAL A 144 -13.48 4.71 -9.34
CA VAL A 144 -14.51 4.37 -8.36
C VAL A 144 -13.90 4.52 -6.98
N ILE A 145 -14.51 5.32 -6.13
CA ILE A 145 -14.04 5.57 -4.77
C ILE A 145 -15.15 5.33 -3.75
N SER A 146 -14.75 4.89 -2.57
CA SER A 146 -15.65 4.57 -1.46
C SER A 146 -15.35 5.34 -0.17
N ASN A 147 -14.54 6.41 -0.25
CA ASN A 147 -14.22 7.28 0.89
C ASN A 147 -14.54 8.74 0.57
N ALA A 148 -15.39 9.38 1.41
CA ALA A 148 -15.89 10.75 1.19
C ALA A 148 -14.80 11.85 1.25
N VAL A 149 -13.65 11.60 1.90
CA VAL A 149 -12.52 12.55 1.87
C VAL A 149 -11.88 12.67 0.50
N LEU A 150 -12.23 11.76 -0.41
CA LEU A 150 -11.79 11.75 -1.82
C LEU A 150 -12.91 12.21 -2.78
N SER A 151 -13.87 12.98 -2.29
CA SER A 151 -15.04 13.40 -3.08
C SER A 151 -14.73 14.41 -4.19
N ARG A 152 -15.65 14.50 -5.15
CA ARG A 152 -15.65 15.56 -6.20
C ARG A 152 -15.68 16.96 -5.61
N GLU A 153 -16.33 17.18 -4.48
CA GLU A 153 -16.40 18.46 -3.79
C GLU A 153 -15.03 18.93 -3.34
N LEU A 154 -14.20 17.98 -2.90
CA LEU A 154 -12.80 18.23 -2.59
C LEU A 154 -11.91 18.22 -3.85
N ARG A 155 -12.53 18.07 -5.05
CA ARG A 155 -11.90 18.12 -6.37
C ARG A 155 -10.86 17.03 -6.61
N TRP A 156 -11.07 15.86 -6.01
CA TRP A 156 -10.26 14.68 -6.28
C TRP A 156 -10.51 14.09 -7.68
N ASP A 157 -11.63 14.47 -8.32
CA ASP A 157 -11.99 14.07 -9.68
C ASP A 157 -11.19 14.77 -10.79
N ARG A 158 -10.30 15.71 -10.45
CA ARG A 158 -9.52 16.43 -11.46
C ARG A 158 -8.65 15.49 -12.29
N GLY A 159 -8.82 15.52 -13.60
CA GLY A 159 -8.12 14.67 -14.55
C GLY A 159 -8.84 13.36 -14.86
N PHE A 160 -9.99 13.08 -14.24
CA PHE A 160 -10.83 11.92 -14.55
C PHE A 160 -11.98 12.32 -15.48
N GLY A 161 -12.28 11.46 -16.47
CA GLY A 161 -13.45 11.59 -17.34
C GLY A 161 -14.72 11.03 -16.69
N GLU A 162 -14.59 9.87 -16.02
CA GLU A 162 -15.64 9.28 -15.18
C GLU A 162 -15.09 9.08 -13.76
N TYR A 163 -15.87 9.53 -12.77
CA TYR A 163 -15.51 9.45 -11.34
C TYR A 163 -16.76 9.06 -10.56
N LEU A 164 -16.79 7.84 -10.05
CA LEU A 164 -17.96 7.28 -9.38
C LEU A 164 -17.70 7.24 -7.88
N GLU A 165 -18.62 7.84 -7.12
CA GLU A 165 -18.63 7.87 -5.66
C GLU A 165 -19.69 6.88 -5.19
N THR A 166 -19.30 5.83 -4.47
CA THR A 166 -20.18 4.70 -4.17
C THR A 166 -21.42 5.10 -3.38
N TRP A 167 -21.29 6.06 -2.45
CA TRP A 167 -22.39 6.58 -1.62
C TRP A 167 -23.38 7.45 -2.39
N LYS A 168 -22.99 8.07 -3.51
CA LYS A 168 -23.89 8.89 -4.35
C LYS A 168 -24.76 8.07 -5.30
N ALA A 169 -24.69 6.76 -5.23
CA ALA A 169 -25.51 5.88 -6.04
C ALA A 169 -26.91 5.63 -5.46
N VAL A 170 -27.27 6.25 -4.34
CA VAL A 170 -28.59 6.18 -3.70
C VAL A 170 -29.15 7.58 -3.50
N PRO A 171 -30.50 7.76 -3.57
CA PRO A 171 -31.14 9.07 -3.44
C PRO A 171 -31.03 9.70 -2.05
N GLU A 172 -30.84 8.89 -1.01
CA GLU A 172 -30.80 9.32 0.36
C GLU A 172 -29.88 8.39 1.16
N LEU A 173 -28.94 8.97 1.93
CA LEU A 173 -28.01 8.20 2.75
C LEU A 173 -28.73 7.67 4.01
N PRO A 174 -28.49 6.40 4.38
CA PRO A 174 -29.07 5.87 5.61
C PRO A 174 -28.35 6.47 6.84
N GLU A 175 -29.13 6.81 7.86
CA GLU A 175 -28.60 7.24 9.16
C GLU A 175 -27.96 6.07 9.96
N ASP A 176 -28.37 4.83 9.66
CA ASP A 176 -27.82 3.65 10.31
C ASP A 176 -26.38 3.36 9.77
N PRO A 177 -25.34 3.32 10.63
CA PRO A 177 -23.98 3.06 10.21
C PRO A 177 -23.79 1.73 9.48
N VAL A 178 -24.55 0.69 9.82
CA VAL A 178 -24.51 -0.62 9.16
C VAL A 178 -25.05 -0.53 7.73
N ALA A 179 -26.16 0.18 7.54
CA ALA A 179 -26.74 0.39 6.22
C ALA A 179 -25.85 1.32 5.36
N PHE A 180 -25.26 2.35 5.96
CA PHE A 180 -24.27 3.21 5.28
C PHE A 180 -23.04 2.40 4.84
N ARG A 181 -22.54 1.51 5.70
CA ARG A 181 -21.39 0.66 5.38
C ARG A 181 -21.61 -0.16 4.09
N ALA A 182 -22.84 -0.65 3.86
CA ALA A 182 -23.19 -1.39 2.64
C ALA A 182 -23.09 -0.54 1.35
N LEU A 183 -23.03 0.79 1.45
CA LEU A 183 -22.86 1.70 0.30
C LEU A 183 -21.39 1.93 -0.07
N ILE A 184 -20.47 1.55 0.80
CA ILE A 184 -19.05 1.83 0.64
C ILE A 184 -18.18 0.57 0.73
N ASP A 185 -18.77 -0.61 0.99
CA ASP A 185 -18.00 -1.86 1.07
C ASP A 185 -17.42 -2.29 -0.28
N ALA A 186 -16.48 -3.21 -0.24
CA ALA A 186 -15.78 -3.70 -1.43
C ALA A 186 -16.71 -4.38 -2.44
N GLY A 187 -17.84 -4.95 -2.01
CA GLY A 187 -18.87 -5.47 -2.90
C GLY A 187 -19.50 -4.37 -3.73
N ARG A 188 -19.85 -3.26 -3.06
CA ARG A 188 -20.42 -2.07 -3.71
C ARG A 188 -19.44 -1.41 -4.68
N VAL A 189 -18.16 -1.35 -4.32
CA VAL A 189 -17.11 -0.89 -5.25
C VAL A 189 -17.13 -1.72 -6.53
N ASN A 190 -17.15 -3.05 -6.44
CA ASN A 190 -17.17 -3.93 -7.62
C ASN A 190 -18.43 -3.82 -8.46
N GLU A 191 -19.59 -3.58 -7.85
CA GLU A 191 -20.83 -3.33 -8.59
C GLU A 191 -20.73 -2.13 -9.55
N LEU A 192 -19.91 -1.16 -9.21
CA LEU A 192 -19.64 0.01 -10.05
C LEU A 192 -18.39 -0.16 -10.93
N ALA A 193 -17.32 -0.72 -10.39
CA ALA A 193 -16.02 -0.81 -11.05
C ALA A 193 -16.02 -1.82 -12.20
N ILE A 194 -16.61 -3.00 -12.02
CA ILE A 194 -16.62 -4.03 -13.08
C ILE A 194 -17.36 -3.55 -14.32
N PRO A 195 -18.59 -3.00 -14.26
CA PRO A 195 -19.24 -2.44 -15.43
C PRO A 195 -18.52 -1.19 -16.01
N LEU A 196 -17.84 -0.41 -15.17
CA LEU A 196 -17.02 0.72 -15.62
C LEU A 196 -15.85 0.22 -16.49
N LEU A 197 -15.08 -0.77 -16.01
CA LEU A 197 -13.99 -1.38 -16.78
C LEU A 197 -14.50 -2.02 -18.07
N GLU A 198 -15.65 -2.70 -18.05
CA GLU A 198 -16.25 -3.31 -19.24
C GLU A 198 -16.58 -2.26 -20.32
N ARG A 199 -17.14 -1.10 -19.93
CA ARG A 199 -17.42 0.00 -20.86
C ARG A 199 -16.17 0.57 -21.52
N HIS A 200 -15.03 0.51 -20.83
CA HIS A 200 -13.75 1.04 -21.30
C HIS A 200 -12.76 -0.04 -21.79
N ARG A 201 -13.21 -1.29 -21.98
CA ARG A 201 -12.34 -2.40 -22.41
C ARG A 201 -11.65 -2.16 -23.75
N ASP A 202 -12.28 -1.39 -24.64
CA ASP A 202 -11.76 -1.08 -25.95
C ASP A 202 -10.98 0.28 -25.98
N ALA A 203 -10.72 0.88 -24.81
CA ALA A 203 -9.92 2.10 -24.73
C ALA A 203 -8.51 1.86 -25.25
N GLU A 204 -7.96 2.80 -26.00
CA GLU A 204 -6.58 2.73 -26.48
C GLU A 204 -5.60 2.69 -25.30
N ARG A 205 -5.81 3.58 -24.32
CA ARG A 205 -5.08 3.63 -23.05
C ARG A 205 -6.05 3.93 -21.93
N LEU A 206 -6.01 3.16 -20.84
CA LEU A 206 -6.89 3.30 -19.68
C LEU A 206 -6.08 3.51 -18.42
N PHE A 207 -6.38 4.54 -17.65
CA PHE A 207 -6.00 4.67 -16.25
C PHE A 207 -7.24 4.49 -15.39
N ALA A 208 -7.30 3.41 -14.61
CA ALA A 208 -8.38 3.13 -13.70
C ALA A 208 -7.88 3.19 -12.26
N TRP A 209 -8.47 4.06 -11.44
CA TRP A 209 -8.26 4.10 -9.99
C TRP A 209 -9.46 3.53 -9.27
N ILE A 210 -9.25 2.45 -8.53
CA ILE A 210 -10.29 1.78 -7.75
C ILE A 210 -9.87 1.79 -6.30
N HIS A 211 -10.64 2.49 -5.46
CA HIS A 211 -10.35 2.68 -4.04
C HIS A 211 -11.41 1.99 -3.18
N TYR A 212 -10.95 1.08 -2.33
CA TYR A 212 -11.75 0.28 -1.40
C TYR A 212 -11.64 0.83 0.02
N SER A 213 -12.78 0.97 0.72
CA SER A 213 -12.80 1.42 2.11
C SER A 213 -12.55 0.32 3.13
N ASP A 214 -12.78 -0.98 2.80
CA ASP A 214 -12.41 -2.05 3.73
C ASP A 214 -10.88 -2.17 3.79
N PRO A 215 -10.26 -2.27 4.97
CA PRO A 215 -10.81 -2.55 6.30
C PRO A 215 -11.04 -1.33 7.21
N HIS A 216 -11.20 -0.11 6.71
CA HIS A 216 -11.43 1.07 7.56
C HIS A 216 -12.54 0.84 8.61
N ALA A 217 -12.34 1.35 9.84
CA ALA A 217 -13.35 1.27 10.91
C ALA A 217 -14.73 1.77 10.43
N PRO A 218 -15.83 1.18 10.92
CA PRO A 218 -15.98 0.38 12.14
C PRO A 218 -15.80 -1.14 11.99
N TYR A 219 -15.11 -1.66 10.98
CA TYR A 219 -14.81 -3.09 10.73
C TYR A 219 -16.05 -3.98 10.60
N LEU A 220 -17.14 -3.45 10.11
CA LEU A 220 -18.37 -4.17 9.86
C LEU A 220 -18.28 -4.96 8.55
N LEU A 221 -18.48 -6.27 8.62
CA LEU A 221 -18.64 -7.09 7.42
C LEU A 221 -20.03 -6.90 6.80
N PRO A 222 -20.16 -7.01 5.48
CA PRO A 222 -21.47 -7.00 4.82
C PRO A 222 -22.40 -8.10 5.34
N GLN A 223 -23.70 -7.86 5.29
CA GLN A 223 -24.68 -8.84 5.74
C GLN A 223 -24.54 -10.17 4.96
N GLY A 224 -24.49 -11.27 5.70
CA GLY A 224 -24.34 -12.62 5.14
C GLY A 224 -22.90 -13.03 4.85
N VAL A 225 -21.93 -12.20 5.19
CA VAL A 225 -20.51 -12.56 5.17
C VAL A 225 -20.07 -12.97 6.56
N ASP A 226 -19.73 -14.24 6.73
CA ASP A 226 -19.20 -14.74 7.99
C ASP A 226 -17.73 -14.36 8.13
N ASN A 227 -17.32 -14.00 9.35
CA ASN A 227 -15.93 -13.72 9.70
C ASN A 227 -15.17 -15.07 9.85
N PRO A 228 -14.20 -15.38 8.96
CA PRO A 228 -13.49 -16.66 9.00
C PRO A 228 -12.47 -16.75 10.14
N PHE A 229 -12.17 -15.64 10.82
CA PHE A 229 -11.11 -15.55 11.85
C PHE A 229 -11.66 -15.45 13.27
N LEU A 230 -12.99 -15.48 13.45
CA LEU A 230 -13.60 -15.52 14.78
C LEU A 230 -13.32 -16.86 15.48
N GLY A 231 -12.73 -16.77 16.68
CA GLY A 231 -12.38 -17.95 17.48
C GLY A 231 -10.95 -18.44 17.32
N ASP A 232 -10.22 -17.96 16.33
CA ASP A 232 -8.77 -18.11 16.29
C ASP A 232 -8.16 -17.33 17.47
N ARG A 233 -7.50 -18.04 18.36
CA ARG A 233 -6.72 -17.39 19.43
C ARG A 233 -5.49 -16.77 18.82
N TRP A 234 -5.62 -15.54 18.39
CA TRP A 234 -4.46 -14.71 18.07
C TRP A 234 -3.86 -14.17 19.37
N ASP A 235 -2.55 -14.17 19.47
CA ASP A 235 -1.80 -13.85 20.70
C ASP A 235 -1.71 -12.32 20.95
N THR A 236 -2.86 -11.63 20.91
CA THR A 236 -2.93 -10.23 21.34
C THR A 236 -3.10 -10.10 22.84
N GLY A 237 -3.11 -11.23 23.59
CA GLY A 237 -3.52 -11.26 24.97
C GLY A 237 -5.03 -10.96 25.12
N ASP A 238 -5.57 -11.21 26.30
CA ASP A 238 -6.94 -10.81 26.68
C ASP A 238 -6.95 -9.34 27.17
N GLU A 239 -6.09 -8.46 26.60
CA GLU A 239 -6.07 -7.06 26.97
C GLU A 239 -7.36 -6.36 26.49
N PRO A 240 -8.00 -5.58 27.38
CA PRO A 240 -9.20 -4.86 27.01
C PRO A 240 -8.87 -3.71 26.05
N ALA A 241 -9.54 -3.67 24.91
CA ALA A 241 -9.49 -2.55 23.99
C ALA A 241 -10.15 -1.29 24.58
N ASP A 242 -9.55 -0.14 24.39
CA ASP A 242 -10.18 1.16 24.67
C ASP A 242 -10.97 1.62 23.43
N LEU A 243 -12.29 1.70 23.58
CA LEU A 243 -13.22 2.09 22.52
C LEU A 243 -13.76 3.50 22.69
N SER A 244 -13.28 4.26 23.68
CA SER A 244 -13.91 5.53 24.10
C SER A 244 -14.03 6.56 22.99
N ASP A 245 -13.10 6.56 22.03
CA ASP A 245 -13.02 7.51 20.92
C ASP A 245 -12.99 6.82 19.53
N SER A 246 -13.41 5.55 19.46
CA SER A 246 -13.27 4.76 18.23
C SER A 246 -14.61 4.43 17.55
N PRO A 247 -14.72 4.59 16.21
CA PRO A 247 -15.85 4.07 15.43
C PRO A 247 -16.07 2.56 15.59
N ALA A 248 -15.05 1.79 15.99
CA ALA A 248 -15.16 0.36 16.27
C ALA A 248 -16.12 0.05 17.43
N ALA A 249 -16.50 1.04 18.26
CA ALA A 249 -17.55 0.91 19.26
C ALA A 249 -18.92 0.49 18.66
N ALA A 250 -19.16 0.73 17.37
CA ALA A 250 -20.36 0.27 16.67
C ALA A 250 -20.48 -1.26 16.58
N LEU A 251 -19.39 -2.02 16.83
CA LEU A 251 -19.38 -3.48 16.89
C LEU A 251 -19.97 -4.04 18.21
N GLY A 252 -20.33 -3.19 19.17
CA GLY A 252 -20.97 -3.56 20.44
C GLY A 252 -20.04 -3.49 21.65
N ASP A 253 -20.46 -4.19 22.75
CA ASP A 253 -19.83 -4.05 24.09
C ASP A 253 -18.63 -4.99 24.32
N ARG A 254 -18.14 -5.66 23.29
CA ARG A 254 -16.95 -6.51 23.43
C ARG A 254 -15.73 -5.68 23.80
N ARG A 255 -14.81 -6.29 24.57
CA ARG A 255 -13.59 -5.61 25.02
C ARG A 255 -12.31 -6.34 24.62
N GLU A 256 -12.42 -7.58 24.15
CA GLU A 256 -11.26 -8.38 23.77
C GLU A 256 -10.60 -7.79 22.50
N LEU A 257 -9.37 -7.36 22.60
CA LEU A 257 -8.59 -6.81 21.45
C LEU A 257 -8.56 -7.80 20.28
N SER A 258 -8.40 -9.11 20.57
CA SER A 258 -8.40 -10.19 19.58
C SER A 258 -9.68 -10.23 18.72
N TYR A 259 -10.83 -9.84 19.27
CA TYR A 259 -12.07 -9.76 18.51
C TYR A 259 -12.00 -8.67 17.44
N TYR A 260 -11.49 -7.48 17.78
CA TYR A 260 -11.40 -6.35 16.84
C TYR A 260 -10.33 -6.60 15.76
N VAL A 261 -9.20 -7.22 16.13
CA VAL A 261 -8.20 -7.67 15.16
C VAL A 261 -8.80 -8.69 14.18
N ALA A 262 -9.60 -9.65 14.67
CA ALA A 262 -10.28 -10.60 13.79
C ALA A 262 -11.31 -9.93 12.86
N GLN A 263 -11.96 -8.86 13.31
CA GLN A 263 -12.87 -8.08 12.47
C GLN A 263 -12.13 -7.28 11.41
N TYR A 264 -11.03 -6.64 11.77
CA TYR A 264 -10.15 -5.96 10.83
C TYR A 264 -9.62 -6.91 9.74
N ASP A 265 -9.07 -8.07 10.14
CA ASP A 265 -8.54 -9.07 9.22
C ASP A 265 -9.61 -9.64 8.28
N ALA A 266 -10.83 -9.82 8.80
CA ALA A 266 -11.95 -10.30 7.97
C ALA A 266 -12.39 -9.27 6.93
N ASN A 267 -12.31 -7.97 7.26
CA ASN A 267 -12.58 -6.90 6.29
C ASN A 267 -11.44 -6.81 5.25
N ALA A 268 -10.17 -6.95 5.66
CA ALA A 268 -9.03 -7.03 4.74
C ALA A 268 -9.16 -8.23 3.78
N TRP A 269 -9.51 -9.41 4.31
CA TRP A 269 -9.81 -10.59 3.52
C TRP A 269 -10.99 -10.40 2.56
N PHE A 270 -12.06 -9.74 3.00
CA PHE A 270 -13.21 -9.46 2.15
C PHE A 270 -12.83 -8.53 0.99
N ALA A 271 -12.11 -7.45 1.26
CA ALA A 271 -11.58 -6.54 0.24
C ALA A 271 -10.70 -7.29 -0.77
N ASP A 272 -9.75 -8.09 -0.30
CA ASP A 272 -8.84 -8.84 -1.16
C ASP A 272 -9.59 -9.82 -2.09
N ARG A 273 -10.60 -10.52 -1.58
CA ARG A 273 -11.46 -11.36 -2.41
C ARG A 273 -12.18 -10.56 -3.51
N LYS A 274 -12.69 -9.37 -3.17
CA LYS A 274 -13.35 -8.49 -4.14
C LYS A 274 -12.36 -7.93 -5.16
N ILE A 275 -11.14 -7.65 -4.76
CA ILE A 275 -10.06 -7.29 -5.68
C ILE A 275 -9.73 -8.46 -6.62
N GLY A 276 -9.69 -9.69 -6.13
CA GLY A 276 -9.56 -10.88 -6.98
C GLY A 276 -10.68 -11.00 -8.03
N GLU A 277 -11.93 -10.72 -7.65
CA GLU A 277 -13.07 -10.69 -8.58
C GLU A 277 -12.92 -9.57 -9.63
N LEU A 278 -12.45 -8.38 -9.24
CA LEU A 278 -12.15 -7.26 -10.12
C LEU A 278 -11.07 -7.62 -11.15
N LEU A 279 -9.93 -8.15 -10.68
CA LEU A 279 -8.81 -8.56 -11.53
C LEU A 279 -9.24 -9.65 -12.52
N ALA A 280 -9.98 -10.67 -12.07
CA ALA A 280 -10.53 -11.70 -12.96
C ALA A 280 -11.52 -11.12 -13.99
N ALA A 281 -12.26 -10.07 -13.67
CA ALA A 281 -13.10 -9.36 -14.63
C ALA A 281 -12.26 -8.57 -15.65
N ALA A 282 -11.26 -7.82 -15.19
CA ALA A 282 -10.35 -7.07 -16.04
C ALA A 282 -9.60 -8.00 -17.02
N GLU A 283 -9.18 -9.19 -16.57
CA GLU A 283 -8.58 -10.22 -17.42
C GLU A 283 -9.54 -10.68 -18.51
N ARG A 284 -10.80 -11.01 -18.16
CA ARG A 284 -11.82 -11.42 -19.13
C ARG A 284 -12.12 -10.32 -20.18
N PHE A 285 -11.92 -9.05 -19.83
CA PHE A 285 -12.08 -7.91 -20.73
C PHE A 285 -10.83 -7.65 -21.60
N GLY A 286 -9.73 -8.39 -21.40
CA GLY A 286 -8.46 -8.22 -22.11
C GLY A 286 -7.67 -6.99 -21.63
N LEU A 287 -8.06 -6.38 -20.51
CA LEU A 287 -7.38 -5.19 -19.96
C LEU A 287 -6.03 -5.53 -19.32
N LEU A 288 -5.85 -6.78 -18.86
CA LEU A 288 -4.61 -7.19 -18.19
C LEU A 288 -3.50 -7.65 -19.15
N ASP A 289 -3.77 -7.81 -20.46
CA ASP A 289 -2.79 -8.30 -21.43
C ASP A 289 -1.53 -7.40 -21.49
N ASP A 290 -1.68 -6.09 -21.32
CA ASP A 290 -0.59 -5.10 -21.21
C ASP A 290 -0.95 -4.02 -20.19
N ALA A 291 -1.23 -4.43 -18.97
CA ALA A 291 -1.53 -3.53 -17.87
C ALA A 291 -0.44 -3.54 -16.81
N LEU A 292 -0.08 -2.34 -16.36
CA LEU A 292 0.62 -2.11 -15.11
C LEU A 292 -0.44 -2.11 -14.00
N VAL A 293 -0.40 -3.10 -13.11
CA VAL A 293 -1.26 -3.18 -11.93
C VAL A 293 -0.45 -2.76 -10.71
N ILE A 294 -0.94 -1.76 -9.99
CA ILE A 294 -0.38 -1.29 -8.72
C ILE A 294 -1.41 -1.57 -7.63
N TYR A 295 -1.04 -2.39 -6.65
CA TYR A 295 -1.82 -2.66 -5.46
C TYR A 295 -1.12 -2.04 -4.26
N THR A 296 -1.81 -1.14 -3.53
CA THR A 296 -1.27 -0.49 -2.35
C THR A 296 -2.39 -0.06 -1.39
N ALA A 297 -2.02 0.49 -0.24
CA ALA A 297 -2.91 1.23 0.64
C ALA A 297 -2.49 2.70 0.67
N ASP A 298 -3.37 3.57 1.14
CA ASP A 298 -3.03 4.96 1.42
C ASP A 298 -2.30 5.11 2.76
N HIS A 299 -2.70 4.35 3.78
CA HIS A 299 -2.05 4.21 5.10
C HIS A 299 -2.55 2.96 5.80
N GLY A 300 -2.04 2.72 7.01
CA GLY A 300 -2.48 1.64 7.89
C GLY A 300 -3.38 2.13 9.03
N GLU A 301 -3.57 1.27 10.04
CA GLU A 301 -4.45 1.47 11.19
C GLU A 301 -3.78 0.96 12.47
N SER A 302 -3.80 1.73 13.54
CA SER A 302 -3.38 1.26 14.86
C SER A 302 -4.49 0.38 15.46
N LEU A 303 -4.14 -0.84 15.85
CA LEU A 303 -5.07 -1.80 16.44
C LEU A 303 -4.87 -1.95 17.95
N GLY A 304 -4.23 -0.97 18.60
CA GLY A 304 -3.94 -0.94 20.02
C GLY A 304 -2.47 -0.72 20.36
N GLU A 305 -1.60 -0.79 19.37
CA GLU A 305 -0.17 -0.53 19.54
C GLU A 305 0.06 0.90 20.04
N HIS A 306 1.06 1.08 20.89
CA HIS A 306 1.38 2.37 21.52
C HIS A 306 0.20 3.01 22.28
N GLY A 307 -0.80 2.21 22.70
CA GLY A 307 -1.99 2.69 23.40
C GLY A 307 -2.93 3.49 22.51
N TYR A 308 -2.85 3.35 21.20
CA TYR A 308 -3.74 3.98 20.23
C TYR A 308 -4.62 2.92 19.56
N TYR A 309 -5.92 2.94 19.88
CA TYR A 309 -6.86 1.89 19.49
C TYR A 309 -7.72 2.32 18.31
N PHE A 310 -7.71 1.51 17.25
CA PHE A 310 -8.62 1.57 16.11
C PHE A 310 -8.72 2.96 15.49
N GLY A 311 -7.56 3.53 15.19
CA GLY A 311 -7.46 4.86 14.63
C GLY A 311 -6.13 5.09 13.92
N HIS A 312 -6.06 6.20 13.19
CA HIS A 312 -4.93 6.59 12.37
C HIS A 312 -4.69 8.10 12.41
N GLY A 313 -3.59 8.58 11.82
CA GLY A 313 -3.28 10.00 11.66
C GLY A 313 -2.53 10.66 12.80
N ARG A 314 -2.53 10.09 14.01
CA ARG A 314 -1.95 10.73 15.21
C ARG A 314 -0.52 10.32 15.50
N LEU A 315 -0.16 9.08 15.22
CA LEU A 315 1.13 8.49 15.56
C LEU A 315 1.90 8.06 14.32
N PRO A 316 3.23 8.16 14.32
CA PRO A 316 4.08 7.94 13.15
C PRO A 316 4.61 6.50 13.04
N TYR A 317 4.07 5.58 13.84
CA TYR A 317 4.56 4.21 13.90
C TYR A 317 4.09 3.37 12.71
N ARG A 318 4.76 2.25 12.51
CA ARG A 318 4.52 1.33 11.38
C ARG A 318 3.07 0.89 11.22
N PRO A 319 2.29 0.62 12.28
CA PRO A 319 0.87 0.29 12.11
C PRO A 319 0.10 1.29 11.25
N GLY A 320 0.44 2.57 11.30
CA GLY A 320 -0.17 3.61 10.46
C GLY A 320 0.55 3.91 9.15
N ALA A 321 1.86 3.66 9.05
CA ALA A 321 2.69 4.11 7.94
C ALA A 321 3.17 2.99 7.00
N TRP A 322 3.32 1.75 7.48
CA TRP A 322 3.79 0.63 6.67
C TRP A 322 2.63 -0.01 5.90
N VAL A 323 2.65 0.21 4.60
CA VAL A 323 1.58 -0.19 3.67
C VAL A 323 2.07 -1.27 2.69
N PRO A 324 1.16 -2.09 2.14
CA PRO A 324 1.53 -2.97 1.04
C PRO A 324 1.83 -2.14 -0.22
N LEU A 325 2.80 -2.59 -1.00
CA LEU A 325 3.04 -2.13 -2.36
C LEU A 325 3.45 -3.31 -3.23
N ILE A 326 2.59 -3.66 -4.19
CA ILE A 326 2.84 -4.73 -5.15
C ILE A 326 2.63 -4.14 -6.55
N VAL A 327 3.59 -4.38 -7.45
CA VAL A 327 3.54 -3.88 -8.82
C VAL A 327 3.74 -5.04 -9.78
N SER A 328 2.75 -5.30 -10.63
CA SER A 328 2.79 -6.35 -11.65
C SER A 328 2.62 -5.75 -13.04
N TRP A 329 3.51 -6.11 -13.94
CA TRP A 329 3.42 -5.80 -15.37
C TRP A 329 4.28 -6.78 -16.17
N PRO A 330 3.80 -8.01 -16.37
CA PRO A 330 4.55 -9.06 -17.06
C PRO A 330 4.93 -8.67 -18.49
N ALA A 331 4.03 -8.00 -19.24
CA ALA A 331 4.30 -7.52 -20.58
C ALA A 331 5.45 -6.48 -20.65
N GLY A 332 5.66 -5.71 -19.59
CA GLY A 332 6.72 -4.72 -19.47
C GLY A 332 8.03 -5.26 -18.90
N GLY A 333 8.10 -6.57 -18.62
CA GLY A 333 9.30 -7.21 -18.11
C GLY A 333 9.57 -6.93 -16.63
N VAL A 334 8.55 -6.57 -15.85
CA VAL A 334 8.65 -6.55 -14.39
C VAL A 334 8.91 -7.97 -13.89
N ALA A 335 9.91 -8.11 -13.01
CA ALA A 335 10.38 -9.41 -12.57
C ALA A 335 9.34 -10.13 -11.69
N ALA A 336 8.80 -11.25 -12.17
CA ALA A 336 7.83 -12.06 -11.43
C ALA A 336 8.41 -12.64 -10.14
N GLY A 337 7.62 -12.63 -9.05
CA GLY A 337 7.94 -13.23 -7.75
C GLY A 337 9.10 -12.57 -7.01
N ARG A 338 9.47 -11.35 -7.37
CA ARG A 338 10.57 -10.62 -6.73
C ARG A 338 10.09 -9.91 -5.48
N ARG A 339 10.93 -9.95 -4.44
CA ARG A 339 10.77 -9.16 -3.21
C ARG A 339 11.89 -8.13 -3.12
N VAL A 340 11.56 -6.91 -2.74
CA VAL A 340 12.50 -5.78 -2.59
C VAL A 340 12.49 -5.33 -1.15
N GLU A 341 13.62 -5.49 -0.46
CA GLU A 341 13.79 -5.15 0.96
C GLU A 341 14.06 -3.66 1.20
N ARG A 342 14.54 -2.94 0.15
CA ARG A 342 14.81 -1.49 0.26
C ARG A 342 13.55 -0.70 0.59
N PRO A 343 13.63 0.28 1.50
CA PRO A 343 12.52 1.16 1.78
C PRO A 343 12.15 1.97 0.53
N VAL A 344 10.86 2.08 0.28
CA VAL A 344 10.27 2.88 -0.79
C VAL A 344 9.08 3.65 -0.24
N GLU A 345 8.60 4.64 -0.98
CA GLU A 345 7.62 5.58 -0.50
C GLU A 345 6.45 5.72 -1.48
N LEU A 346 5.24 6.03 -0.99
CA LEU A 346 4.11 6.25 -1.90
C LEU A 346 4.29 7.50 -2.78
N VAL A 347 5.07 8.47 -2.34
CA VAL A 347 5.47 9.64 -3.12
C VAL A 347 6.24 9.27 -4.41
N ASP A 348 6.80 8.06 -4.48
CA ASP A 348 7.55 7.50 -5.61
C ASP A 348 6.66 7.07 -6.79
N LEU A 349 5.33 6.97 -6.59
CA LEU A 349 4.43 6.46 -7.61
C LEU A 349 4.34 7.39 -8.84
N LEU A 350 4.22 8.71 -8.63
CA LEU A 350 4.17 9.64 -9.76
C LEU A 350 5.48 9.66 -10.57
N PRO A 351 6.69 9.80 -9.98
CA PRO A 351 7.93 9.71 -10.74
C PRO A 351 8.12 8.35 -11.44
N THR A 352 7.65 7.25 -10.84
CA THR A 352 7.67 5.91 -11.46
C THR A 352 6.80 5.86 -12.71
N LEU A 353 5.55 6.32 -12.62
CA LEU A 353 4.64 6.35 -13.77
C LEU A 353 5.11 7.34 -14.83
N ARG A 354 5.70 8.48 -14.45
CA ARG A 354 6.34 9.40 -15.40
C ARG A 354 7.40 8.68 -16.22
N ASP A 355 8.31 7.94 -15.58
CA ASP A 355 9.43 7.27 -16.27
C ASP A 355 8.94 6.10 -17.13
N LEU A 356 7.88 5.41 -16.76
CA LEU A 356 7.30 4.31 -17.56
C LEU A 356 6.50 4.81 -18.76
N ILE A 357 5.88 6.00 -18.66
CA ILE A 357 4.91 6.49 -19.66
C ILE A 357 5.53 7.53 -20.59
N ALA A 358 6.30 8.45 -20.04
CA ALA A 358 6.89 9.56 -20.75
C ALA A 358 8.18 10.01 -20.05
N PRO A 359 9.29 9.24 -20.19
CA PRO A 359 10.54 9.48 -19.46
C PRO A 359 11.13 10.87 -19.72
N ASP A 360 10.85 11.45 -20.88
CA ASP A 360 11.31 12.80 -21.25
C ASP A 360 10.40 13.93 -20.76
N ALA A 361 9.26 13.60 -20.12
CA ALA A 361 8.34 14.60 -19.60
C ALA A 361 8.88 15.25 -18.32
N GLU A 362 8.94 16.57 -18.31
CA GLU A 362 9.26 17.32 -17.11
C GLU A 362 8.01 17.46 -16.23
N VAL A 363 8.09 16.94 -15.00
CA VAL A 363 7.14 17.21 -13.94
C VAL A 363 7.89 17.98 -12.84
N PRO A 364 7.68 19.30 -12.75
CA PRO A 364 8.47 20.14 -11.84
C PRO A 364 8.26 19.77 -10.38
N GLY A 365 9.34 19.76 -9.61
CA GLY A 365 9.32 19.70 -8.16
C GLY A 365 9.05 18.32 -7.57
N LEU A 366 9.14 17.22 -8.34
CA LEU A 366 9.05 15.87 -7.77
C LEU A 366 10.08 15.65 -6.68
N GLU A 367 9.65 15.10 -5.55
CA GLU A 367 10.48 14.78 -4.39
C GLU A 367 10.66 13.28 -4.21
N GLY A 368 9.76 12.45 -4.74
CA GLY A 368 9.90 11.00 -4.81
C GLY A 368 10.87 10.57 -5.91
N ASP A 369 11.29 9.32 -5.84
CA ASP A 369 12.20 8.66 -6.78
C ASP A 369 11.48 7.59 -7.62
N SER A 370 11.95 7.35 -8.84
CA SER A 370 11.35 6.34 -9.71
C SER A 370 11.72 4.92 -9.28
N LEU A 371 10.74 4.07 -9.06
CA LEU A 371 10.91 2.65 -8.71
C LEU A 371 11.31 1.78 -9.93
N VAL A 372 11.38 2.32 -11.13
CA VAL A 372 11.67 1.56 -12.37
C VAL A 372 12.91 0.70 -12.27
N PRO A 373 14.06 1.16 -11.73
CA PRO A 373 15.24 0.30 -11.56
C PRO A 373 14.97 -0.90 -10.65
N LEU A 374 14.23 -0.68 -9.55
CA LEU A 374 13.86 -1.74 -8.62
C LEU A 374 12.89 -2.74 -9.27
N LEU A 375 11.92 -2.27 -10.06
CA LEU A 375 10.97 -3.12 -10.80
C LEU A 375 11.67 -4.01 -11.83
N ARG A 376 12.73 -3.51 -12.49
CA ARG A 376 13.52 -4.25 -13.50
C ARG A 376 14.62 -5.11 -12.91
N GLY A 377 14.88 -5.01 -11.62
CA GLY A 377 16.00 -5.72 -11.01
C GLY A 377 17.37 -5.13 -11.32
N GLU A 378 17.37 -3.88 -11.74
CA GLU A 378 18.58 -3.14 -12.05
C GLU A 378 19.10 -2.43 -10.78
N PRO A 379 20.42 -2.32 -10.59
CA PRO A 379 20.91 -1.44 -9.54
C PRO A 379 20.53 0.01 -9.89
N PRO A 380 20.06 0.82 -8.94
CA PRO A 380 19.75 2.21 -9.20
C PRO A 380 20.97 2.94 -9.77
N ALA A 381 20.85 3.47 -10.97
CA ALA A 381 21.96 4.13 -11.66
C ALA A 381 22.35 5.42 -10.92
N GLY A 382 23.56 5.47 -10.36
CA GLY A 382 24.13 6.64 -9.69
C GLY A 382 23.49 7.03 -8.36
N ALA A 383 22.68 6.16 -7.76
CA ALA A 383 21.84 6.45 -6.62
C ALA A 383 21.83 5.30 -5.60
N ALA A 384 23.00 4.81 -5.19
CA ALA A 384 23.09 3.87 -4.06
C ALA A 384 22.42 4.43 -2.79
N GLU A 385 22.25 5.76 -2.71
CA GLU A 385 21.71 6.46 -1.54
C GLU A 385 20.20 6.77 -1.64
N ARG A 386 19.57 6.68 -2.83
CA ARG A 386 18.18 7.14 -3.04
C ARG A 386 17.13 6.29 -2.34
N PHE A 387 17.32 4.97 -2.28
CA PHE A 387 16.42 4.04 -1.59
C PHE A 387 17.05 3.51 -0.30
N ASP A 388 17.92 4.27 0.33
CA ASP A 388 18.48 3.90 1.62
C ASP A 388 17.59 4.34 2.77
N TYR A 389 16.65 5.27 2.53
CA TYR A 389 15.78 5.84 3.55
C TYR A 389 14.37 6.09 3.04
N ALA A 390 13.39 5.97 3.94
CA ALA A 390 12.01 6.44 3.76
C ALA A 390 11.60 7.38 4.90
N TYR A 391 10.68 8.30 4.62
CA TYR A 391 10.26 9.35 5.54
C TYR A 391 8.74 9.36 5.70
N ALA A 392 8.28 9.59 6.92
CA ALA A 392 6.87 9.85 7.21
C ALA A 392 6.70 10.92 8.26
N GLU A 393 5.51 11.51 8.26
CA GLU A 393 5.06 12.46 9.27
C GLU A 393 3.72 11.99 9.85
N ALA A 394 3.38 12.45 11.05
CA ALA A 394 2.07 12.22 11.66
C ALA A 394 1.75 13.33 12.67
N GLY A 395 0.51 13.38 13.16
CA GLY A 395 0.09 14.32 14.17
C GLY A 395 -1.00 15.27 13.68
N GLY A 396 -1.24 16.35 14.41
CA GLY A 396 -2.29 17.30 14.07
C GLY A 396 -1.98 18.73 14.55
N GLY A 397 -2.77 19.68 14.07
CA GLY A 397 -2.76 21.08 14.51
C GLY A 397 -1.70 21.93 13.80
N SER A 398 -0.46 21.93 14.25
CA SER A 398 0.59 22.80 13.72
C SER A 398 1.77 22.00 13.18
N PRO A 399 2.44 22.45 12.10
CA PRO A 399 3.68 21.83 11.64
C PRO A 399 4.77 21.69 12.70
N THR A 400 4.73 22.51 13.75
CA THR A 400 5.65 22.43 14.88
C THR A 400 5.34 21.29 15.84
N THR A 401 4.19 20.64 15.71
CA THR A 401 3.74 19.53 16.55
C THR A 401 3.73 18.20 15.81
N HIS A 402 4.22 18.16 14.56
CA HIS A 402 4.27 16.93 13.78
C HIS A 402 5.43 16.05 14.23
N TYR A 403 5.13 14.78 14.45
CA TYR A 403 6.12 13.71 14.49
C TYR A 403 6.78 13.59 13.12
N ARG A 404 8.03 13.15 13.11
CA ARG A 404 8.76 12.86 11.87
C ARG A 404 9.57 11.61 12.03
N THR A 405 9.63 10.81 10.99
CA THR A 405 10.38 9.57 11.00
C THR A 405 11.34 9.51 9.83
N VAL A 406 12.42 8.78 10.04
CA VAL A 406 13.27 8.27 8.98
C VAL A 406 13.58 6.81 9.28
N GLU A 407 13.41 5.96 8.29
CA GLU A 407 13.77 4.54 8.39
C GLU A 407 14.64 4.08 7.23
N ASP A 408 15.52 3.13 7.51
CA ASP A 408 16.23 2.31 6.54
C ASP A 408 15.73 0.85 6.61
N GLU A 409 16.40 -0.09 5.96
CA GLU A 409 16.02 -1.51 5.97
C GLU A 409 15.93 -2.13 7.38
N GLN A 410 16.64 -1.59 8.36
CA GLN A 410 16.71 -2.15 9.71
C GLN A 410 16.27 -1.22 10.81
N TRP A 411 16.54 0.08 10.71
CA TRP A 411 16.39 1.02 11.82
C TRP A 411 15.40 2.12 11.50
N LYS A 412 14.60 2.50 12.50
CA LYS A 412 13.73 3.67 12.43
C LYS A 412 13.99 4.62 13.58
N LEU A 413 14.15 5.90 13.25
CA LEU A 413 14.20 7.00 14.20
C LEU A 413 12.90 7.77 14.16
N VAL A 414 12.29 7.97 15.31
CA VAL A 414 11.08 8.78 15.50
C VAL A 414 11.47 10.06 16.25
N TYR A 415 11.14 11.20 15.65
CA TYR A 415 11.28 12.51 16.26
C TYR A 415 9.95 12.98 16.84
N HIS A 416 9.94 13.27 18.14
CA HIS A 416 8.84 13.90 18.85
C HIS A 416 9.14 15.38 19.02
N PRO A 417 8.32 16.30 18.50
CA PRO A 417 8.50 17.72 18.72
C PRO A 417 8.21 18.08 20.18
N ALA A 418 8.77 19.20 20.65
CA ALA A 418 8.38 19.77 21.93
C ALA A 418 6.94 20.28 21.82
N PHE A 419 6.05 19.80 22.67
CA PHE A 419 4.64 20.17 22.66
C PHE A 419 4.03 20.09 24.06
N ASP A 420 3.19 21.03 24.43
CA ASP A 420 2.43 21.06 25.68
C ASP A 420 3.27 20.77 26.95
N GLY A 421 4.42 21.45 27.05
CA GLY A 421 5.37 21.28 28.17
C GLY A 421 6.21 19.98 28.13
N ARG A 422 6.01 19.10 27.17
CA ARG A 422 6.85 17.93 26.92
C ARG A 422 8.10 18.36 26.14
N PRO A 423 9.30 17.92 26.55
CA PRO A 423 10.51 18.21 25.80
C PRO A 423 10.51 17.44 24.46
N LYS A 424 11.23 17.98 23.49
CA LYS A 424 11.57 17.21 22.28
C LYS A 424 12.35 15.95 22.65
N LEU A 425 12.01 14.84 22.03
CA LEU A 425 12.71 13.57 22.22
C LEU A 425 12.84 12.80 20.91
N TYR A 426 13.64 11.75 20.93
CA TYR A 426 13.77 10.81 19.85
C TYR A 426 13.63 9.40 20.41
N GLU A 427 13.11 8.49 19.60
CA GLU A 427 13.06 7.05 19.83
C GLU A 427 13.76 6.33 18.69
N LEU A 428 14.32 5.16 18.95
CA LEU A 428 15.00 4.35 17.95
C LEU A 428 14.55 2.89 18.05
N TYR A 429 14.18 2.32 16.91
CA TYR A 429 13.69 0.95 16.81
C TYR A 429 14.50 0.12 15.83
N ASP A 430 14.68 -1.17 16.15
CA ASP A 430 15.24 -2.19 15.25
C ASP A 430 14.07 -2.93 14.57
N LEU A 431 13.74 -2.54 13.37
CA LEU A 431 12.57 -3.02 12.63
C LEU A 431 12.66 -4.50 12.26
N ALA A 432 13.87 -5.05 12.15
CA ALA A 432 14.06 -6.46 11.86
C ALA A 432 13.77 -7.35 13.09
N ALA A 433 14.08 -6.86 14.28
CA ALA A 433 13.87 -7.58 15.53
C ALA A 433 12.54 -7.24 16.21
N ASP A 434 12.03 -6.03 15.96
CA ASP A 434 10.84 -5.44 16.58
C ASP A 434 10.05 -4.64 15.54
N PRO A 435 9.36 -5.30 14.61
CA PRO A 435 8.63 -4.63 13.52
C PRO A 435 7.44 -3.78 14.00
N LEU A 436 6.97 -3.96 15.24
CA LEU A 436 5.89 -3.18 15.85
C LEU A 436 6.38 -2.05 16.77
N GLU A 437 7.71 -1.82 16.83
CA GLU A 437 8.30 -0.67 17.50
C GLU A 437 7.96 -0.60 19.01
N THR A 438 7.97 -1.76 19.68
CA THR A 438 7.57 -1.87 21.09
C THR A 438 8.69 -1.56 22.07
N ARG A 439 9.96 -1.58 21.61
CA ARG A 439 11.14 -1.38 22.44
C ARG A 439 12.03 -0.26 21.92
N ASP A 440 12.02 0.88 22.60
CA ASP A 440 12.94 1.98 22.32
C ASP A 440 14.39 1.63 22.69
N LEU A 441 15.27 1.67 21.70
CA LEU A 441 16.70 1.36 21.80
C LEU A 441 17.59 2.61 21.79
N ILE A 442 17.02 3.82 21.90
CA ILE A 442 17.77 5.08 21.78
C ILE A 442 18.97 5.16 22.71
N ALA A 443 18.82 4.66 23.95
CA ALA A 443 19.90 4.65 24.94
C ALA A 443 20.99 3.59 24.66
N ASP A 444 20.61 2.49 24.01
CA ASP A 444 21.47 1.34 23.76
C ASP A 444 22.24 1.43 22.42
N ARG A 445 21.73 2.24 21.47
CA ARG A 445 22.23 2.35 20.09
C ARG A 445 22.46 3.80 19.65
N LEU A 446 23.17 4.56 20.45
CA LEU A 446 23.43 5.99 20.21
C LEU A 446 24.08 6.29 18.87
N ASP A 447 24.89 5.37 18.33
CA ASP A 447 25.55 5.57 17.04
C ASP A 447 24.55 5.53 15.89
N GLN A 448 23.61 4.59 15.89
CA GLN A 448 22.54 4.49 14.92
C GLN A 448 21.59 5.69 15.04
N ALA A 449 21.23 6.06 16.26
CA ALA A 449 20.41 7.24 16.50
C ALA A 449 21.03 8.53 15.94
N ARG A 450 22.35 8.72 16.13
CA ARG A 450 23.07 9.88 15.56
C ARG A 450 23.10 9.86 14.04
N ARG A 451 23.33 8.69 13.44
CA ARG A 451 23.34 8.51 12.00
C ARG A 451 21.99 8.90 11.39
N LEU A 452 20.90 8.27 11.82
CA LEU A 452 19.56 8.55 11.31
C LEU A 452 19.10 9.98 11.61
N ARG A 453 19.49 10.52 12.78
CA ARG A 453 19.20 11.92 13.07
C ARG A 453 19.87 12.87 12.09
N ALA A 454 21.11 12.61 11.69
CA ALA A 454 21.79 13.44 10.71
C ALA A 454 21.08 13.41 9.35
N VAL A 455 20.58 12.24 8.93
CA VAL A 455 19.78 12.05 7.72
C VAL A 455 18.46 12.83 7.83
N LEU A 456 17.73 12.67 8.93
CA LEU A 456 16.48 13.40 9.16
C LEU A 456 16.68 14.93 9.23
N ASP A 457 17.72 15.39 9.94
CA ASP A 457 18.07 16.81 10.03
C ASP A 457 18.45 17.39 8.64
N ASP A 458 19.03 16.60 7.75
CA ASP A 458 19.35 16.98 6.38
C ASP A 458 18.10 17.08 5.51
N TRP A 459 17.25 16.06 5.54
CA TRP A 459 15.95 16.07 4.87
C TRP A 459 15.08 17.27 5.29
N LEU A 460 15.11 17.65 6.58
CA LEU A 460 14.36 18.80 7.10
C LEU A 460 14.91 20.16 6.68
N LYS A 461 16.11 20.24 6.08
CA LYS A 461 16.68 21.49 5.56
C LYS A 461 16.21 21.86 4.15
N GLY A 462 15.49 20.96 3.48
CA GLY A 462 14.99 21.20 2.12
C GLY A 462 14.18 22.50 2.01
N ASP A 463 14.23 23.13 0.84
CA ASP A 463 13.46 24.35 0.55
C ASP A 463 11.98 23.97 0.29
N TRP A 464 11.19 23.88 1.36
CA TRP A 464 9.81 23.47 1.31
C TRP A 464 8.89 24.61 0.86
N ILE A 465 8.20 24.41 -0.25
CA ILE A 465 7.13 25.30 -0.73
C ILE A 465 5.87 24.97 0.07
N ARG A 466 5.46 25.90 0.92
CA ARG A 466 4.25 25.72 1.73
C ARG A 466 3.02 26.14 0.95
N MET A 467 2.17 25.18 0.61
CA MET A 467 0.80 25.44 0.20
C MET A 467 -0.03 25.87 1.42
N ARG A 468 -1.03 26.70 1.21
CA ARG A 468 -2.05 26.97 2.23
C ARG A 468 -3.32 26.25 1.85
N PRO A 469 -3.83 25.35 2.71
CA PRO A 469 -5.16 24.79 2.54
C PRO A 469 -6.19 25.94 2.46
N ARG A 470 -7.23 25.78 1.64
CA ARG A 470 -8.37 26.67 1.64
C ARG A 470 -9.52 26.00 2.34
N ASP A 471 -10.29 26.75 3.11
CA ASP A 471 -11.55 26.28 3.67
C ASP A 471 -12.44 25.79 2.53
N VAL A 472 -13.03 24.63 2.70
CA VAL A 472 -13.92 23.99 1.72
C VAL A 472 -15.31 23.92 2.34
N GLU A 473 -16.30 24.45 1.63
CA GLU A 473 -17.71 24.23 1.97
C GLU A 473 -18.11 22.85 1.43
N HIS A 474 -18.71 22.00 2.25
CA HIS A 474 -19.21 20.69 1.89
C HIS A 474 -20.71 20.72 1.66
N ASP A 475 -21.21 19.95 0.69
CA ASP A 475 -22.65 19.69 0.61
C ASP A 475 -23.10 18.75 1.77
N GLU A 476 -24.42 18.69 1.99
CA GLU A 476 -25.01 17.93 3.09
C GLU A 476 -24.68 16.44 2.99
N GLU A 477 -24.66 15.89 1.76
CA GLU A 477 -24.39 14.48 1.50
C GLU A 477 -22.94 14.11 1.83
N THR A 478 -21.97 14.94 1.45
CA THR A 478 -20.56 14.75 1.81
C THR A 478 -20.35 14.92 3.32
N LEU A 479 -21.03 15.87 3.98
CA LEU A 479 -20.95 16.04 5.43
C LEU A 479 -21.47 14.80 6.16
N GLU A 480 -22.59 14.21 5.73
CA GLU A 480 -23.13 12.99 6.32
C GLU A 480 -22.18 11.80 6.09
N ALA A 481 -21.61 11.66 4.91
CA ALA A 481 -20.63 10.62 4.63
C ALA A 481 -19.36 10.76 5.49
N LEU A 482 -18.85 11.99 5.68
CA LEU A 482 -17.70 12.27 6.54
C LEU A 482 -18.01 11.98 8.02
N LYS A 483 -19.25 12.27 8.49
CA LYS A 483 -19.71 11.89 9.85
C LYS A 483 -19.81 10.38 10.01
N ALA A 484 -20.42 9.68 9.06
CA ALA A 484 -20.59 8.23 9.10
C ALA A 484 -19.24 7.48 9.10
N LEU A 485 -18.21 8.07 8.52
CA LEU A 485 -16.84 7.56 8.52
C LEU A 485 -16.01 8.03 9.75
N GLY A 486 -16.59 8.88 10.62
CA GLY A 486 -15.90 9.37 11.81
C GLY A 486 -14.84 10.47 11.57
N TYR A 487 -14.82 11.11 10.41
CA TYR A 487 -13.89 12.20 10.11
C TYR A 487 -14.28 13.54 10.72
N ILE A 488 -15.57 13.74 10.93
CA ILE A 488 -16.11 14.93 11.59
C ILE A 488 -17.20 14.53 12.61
N PRO A 489 -17.39 15.29 13.71
CA PRO A 489 -18.36 14.96 14.75
C PRO A 489 -19.83 15.10 14.29
#